data_fec6af1f67f0dbf5759a8f696ea6f527
#
_entry.id   fec6af1f67f0dbf5759a8f696ea6f527
#
_cell.length_a   1.000
_cell.length_b   1.000
_cell.length_c   1.000
_cell.angle_alpha   90.00
_cell.angle_beta   90.00
_cell.angle_gamma   90.00
#
_symmetry.space_group_name_H-M   'P 1'
#
loop_
_entity.id
_entity.type
_entity.pdbx_description
1 polymer ?
#
loop_
_entity_poly.entity_id
_entity_poly.type
_entity_poly.pdbx_seq_one_letter_code
_entity_poly.pdbx_strand_id
1 'polypeptide(L)'
;MPQGGLGSRSREKLAAVLRDTQGTISPSQAARALKLSKSRAAQLLAFWASRGWLSRVQRGLYVPIRLESKTSEGPLEDPWVVATALFSPCYIGGWSAAEHWGLTEQIFRSVLVITTKKPRRRKRVLKGTSFILRSVGSKAMFGLKPIWRGRMRVQVTDPARTVIDMLS
;
A
#
# COMPACT_ATOMS: atom_id res chain seq x y z
N MET A 1 12.32 20.90 -11.04
CA MET A 1 13.52 20.79 -10.20
C MET A 1 14.31 19.57 -10.66
N PRO A 2 15.60 19.69 -11.00
CA PRO A 2 16.39 18.57 -11.45
C PRO A 2 16.50 17.56 -10.29
N GLN A 3 16.12 16.32 -10.55
CA GLN A 3 16.33 15.20 -9.65
C GLN A 3 17.85 15.02 -9.50
N GLY A 4 18.41 15.49 -8.40
CA GLY A 4 19.81 15.25 -8.09
C GLY A 4 20.09 13.75 -8.07
N GLY A 5 20.98 13.27 -8.95
CA GLY A 5 21.30 11.86 -9.08
C GLY A 5 21.72 11.28 -7.73
N LEU A 6 21.22 10.07 -7.41
CA LEU A 6 21.76 9.29 -6.29
C LEU A 6 23.20 8.92 -6.63
N GLY A 7 24.12 9.22 -5.72
CA GLY A 7 25.46 8.65 -5.78
C GLY A 7 25.39 7.12 -5.75
N SER A 8 26.39 6.42 -6.31
CA SER A 8 26.41 4.95 -6.43
C SER A 8 26.07 4.22 -5.13
N ARG A 9 26.64 4.62 -4.01
CA ARG A 9 26.34 4.07 -2.68
C ARG A 9 24.88 4.20 -2.25
N SER A 10 24.23 5.33 -2.52
CA SER A 10 22.81 5.52 -2.18
C SER A 10 21.92 4.67 -3.06
N ARG A 11 22.30 4.51 -4.33
CA ARG A 11 21.58 3.66 -5.29
C ARG A 11 21.64 2.19 -4.89
N GLU A 12 22.78 1.69 -4.47
CA GLU A 12 22.98 0.32 -3.98
C GLU A 12 22.15 0.07 -2.71
N LYS A 13 22.16 1.00 -1.75
CA LYS A 13 21.34 0.89 -0.53
C LYS A 13 19.85 0.90 -0.84
N LEU A 14 19.39 1.78 -1.72
CA LEU A 14 17.98 1.79 -2.13
C LEU A 14 17.60 0.49 -2.82
N ALA A 15 18.43 -0.01 -3.73
CA ALA A 15 18.22 -1.29 -4.40
C ALA A 15 18.15 -2.47 -3.42
N ALA A 16 18.98 -2.48 -2.38
CA ALA A 16 18.96 -3.49 -1.33
C ALA A 16 17.63 -3.46 -0.56
N VAL A 17 17.16 -2.27 -0.18
CA VAL A 17 15.86 -2.10 0.49
C VAL A 17 14.71 -2.53 -0.40
N LEU A 18 14.72 -2.16 -1.68
CA LEU A 18 13.66 -2.52 -2.63
C LEU A 18 13.59 -4.03 -2.90
N ARG A 19 14.72 -4.73 -2.86
CA ARG A 19 14.75 -6.20 -2.99
C ARG A 19 14.12 -6.92 -1.80
N ASP A 20 14.29 -6.36 -0.60
CA ASP A 20 13.80 -6.95 0.67
C ASP A 20 12.35 -6.52 1.01
N THR A 21 11.76 -5.63 0.22
CA THR A 21 10.42 -5.08 0.50
C THR A 21 9.39 -5.47 -0.55
N GLN A 22 8.13 -5.49 -0.15
CA GLN A 22 7.01 -5.93 -0.98
C GLN A 22 6.10 -4.74 -1.37
N GLY A 23 6.67 -3.73 -2.03
CA GLY A 23 5.93 -2.57 -2.54
C GLY A 23 5.74 -1.43 -1.55
N THR A 24 5.89 -1.67 -0.24
CA THR A 24 5.91 -0.61 0.79
C THR A 24 7.17 -0.74 1.65
N ILE A 25 7.67 0.37 2.14
CA ILE A 25 8.91 0.46 2.91
C ILE A 25 8.65 1.15 4.23
N SER A 26 8.96 0.47 5.33
CA SER A 26 8.98 1.05 6.68
C SER A 26 10.42 1.24 7.18
N PRO A 27 10.66 2.13 8.15
CA PRO A 27 11.98 2.27 8.79
C PRO A 27 12.51 0.96 9.39
N SER A 28 11.63 0.11 9.91
CA SER A 28 12.03 -1.19 10.47
C SER A 28 12.52 -2.17 9.39
N GLN A 29 11.86 -2.20 8.22
CA GLN A 29 12.30 -3.01 7.08
C GLN A 29 13.64 -2.50 6.52
N ALA A 30 13.75 -1.19 6.31
CA ALA A 30 14.98 -0.58 5.82
C ALA A 30 16.16 -0.76 6.80
N ALA A 31 15.91 -0.66 8.11
CA ALA A 31 16.90 -0.90 9.15
C ALA A 31 17.46 -2.33 9.07
N ARG A 32 16.58 -3.31 8.90
CA ARG A 32 16.95 -4.73 8.76
C ARG A 32 17.75 -4.98 7.47
N ALA A 33 17.25 -4.49 6.33
CA ALA A 33 17.88 -4.67 5.02
C ALA A 33 19.29 -4.04 4.95
N LEU A 34 19.51 -2.90 5.62
CA LEU A 34 20.75 -2.16 5.59
C LEU A 34 21.63 -2.36 6.83
N LYS A 35 21.20 -3.18 7.80
CA LYS A 35 21.87 -3.37 9.10
C LYS A 35 22.15 -2.04 9.82
N LEU A 36 21.16 -1.15 9.83
CA LEU A 36 21.20 0.16 10.46
C LEU A 36 20.27 0.24 11.66
N SER A 37 20.46 1.25 12.51
CA SER A 37 19.44 1.58 13.52
C SER A 37 18.16 2.09 12.86
N LYS A 38 17.00 1.88 13.51
CA LYS A 38 15.71 2.35 13.00
C LYS A 38 15.68 3.87 12.78
N SER A 39 16.38 4.63 13.63
CA SER A 39 16.48 6.08 13.49
C SER A 39 17.25 6.48 12.22
N ARG A 40 18.42 5.88 11.99
CA ARG A 40 19.20 6.11 10.76
C ARG A 40 18.45 5.68 9.50
N ALA A 41 17.77 4.56 9.54
CA ALA A 41 16.93 4.11 8.43
C ALA A 41 15.79 5.10 8.14
N ALA A 42 15.12 5.63 9.18
CA ALA A 42 14.08 6.63 9.03
C ALA A 42 14.60 7.93 8.39
N GLN A 43 15.79 8.41 8.81
CA GLN A 43 16.45 9.57 8.21
C GLN A 43 16.77 9.33 6.73
N LEU A 44 17.29 8.15 6.40
CA LEU A 44 17.64 7.79 5.03
C LEU A 44 16.41 7.72 4.12
N LEU A 45 15.31 7.12 4.60
CA LEU A 45 14.05 7.09 3.86
C LEU A 45 13.47 8.49 3.65
N ALA A 46 13.54 9.37 4.67
CA ALA A 46 13.11 10.76 4.55
C ALA A 46 13.99 11.52 3.53
N PHE A 47 15.30 11.31 3.54
CA PHE A 47 16.21 11.87 2.55
C PHE A 47 15.87 11.39 1.13
N TRP A 48 15.65 10.10 0.91
CA TRP A 48 15.28 9.59 -0.41
C TRP A 48 13.92 10.13 -0.86
N ALA A 49 12.98 10.32 0.07
CA ALA A 49 11.69 10.94 -0.24
C ALA A 49 11.83 12.42 -0.63
N SER A 50 12.70 13.19 0.05
CA SER A 50 12.94 14.59 -0.31
C SER A 50 13.62 14.74 -1.69
N ARG A 51 14.33 13.71 -2.14
CA ARG A 51 14.96 13.66 -3.47
C ARG A 51 14.05 13.07 -4.56
N GLY A 52 12.81 12.73 -4.23
CA GLY A 52 11.85 12.17 -5.20
C GLY A 52 12.09 10.71 -5.60
N TRP A 53 12.88 9.96 -4.83
CA TRP A 53 13.13 8.53 -5.07
C TRP A 53 12.09 7.63 -4.40
N LEU A 54 11.50 8.13 -3.32
CA LEU A 54 10.40 7.51 -2.62
C LEU A 54 9.26 8.52 -2.46
N SER A 55 8.04 8.04 -2.42
CA SER A 55 6.88 8.82 -2.03
C SER A 55 6.49 8.45 -0.60
N ARG A 56 6.37 9.45 0.27
CA ARG A 56 5.90 9.26 1.63
C ARG A 56 4.38 9.20 1.65
N VAL A 57 3.82 8.03 1.92
CA VAL A 57 2.37 7.82 2.03
C VAL A 57 1.84 8.38 3.34
N GLN A 58 2.54 8.07 4.44
CA GLN A 58 2.30 8.64 5.77
C GLN A 58 3.58 8.52 6.62
N ARG A 59 3.55 9.02 7.85
CA ARG A 59 4.69 8.90 8.78
C ARG A 59 5.08 7.42 8.94
N GLY A 60 6.32 7.10 8.56
CA GLY A 60 6.88 5.74 8.66
C GLY A 60 6.42 4.77 7.58
N LEU A 61 5.80 5.22 6.50
CA LEU A 61 5.47 4.39 5.35
C LEU A 61 5.81 5.10 4.04
N TYR A 62 6.59 4.44 3.22
CA TYR A 62 7.07 4.94 1.93
C TYR A 62 6.76 3.92 0.83
N VAL A 63 6.62 4.41 -0.40
CA VAL A 63 6.52 3.58 -1.62
C VAL A 63 7.56 4.06 -2.62
N PRO A 64 8.14 3.16 -3.43
CA PRO A 64 9.01 3.56 -4.52
C PRO A 64 8.22 4.39 -5.55
N ILE A 65 8.89 5.34 -6.19
CA ILE A 65 8.35 6.09 -7.33
C ILE A 65 8.90 5.44 -8.58
N ARG A 66 8.04 5.13 -9.55
CA ARG A 66 8.50 4.67 -10.87
C ARG A 66 9.26 5.80 -11.56
N LEU A 67 10.32 5.44 -12.25
CA LEU A 67 11.13 6.38 -13.04
C LEU A 67 10.32 7.09 -14.13
N GLU A 68 9.19 6.51 -14.53
CA GLU A 68 8.27 7.06 -15.53
C GLU A 68 7.29 8.10 -14.94
N SER A 69 7.16 8.15 -13.60
CA SER A 69 6.28 9.12 -12.93
C SER A 69 6.98 10.48 -12.85
N LYS A 70 6.46 11.47 -13.55
CA LYS A 70 7.02 12.83 -13.57
C LYS A 70 6.88 13.60 -12.25
N THR A 71 6.09 13.09 -11.29
CA THR A 71 5.85 13.77 -10.00
C THR A 71 5.80 12.79 -8.81
N SER A 72 6.42 13.18 -7.70
CA SER A 72 6.34 12.47 -6.41
C SER A 72 4.97 12.57 -5.74
N GLU A 73 4.05 13.35 -6.29
CA GLU A 73 2.71 13.63 -5.74
C GLU A 73 1.59 12.87 -6.47
N GLY A 74 1.94 12.01 -7.43
CA GLY A 74 0.97 11.21 -8.17
C GLY A 74 0.18 10.22 -7.29
N PRO A 75 -0.93 9.67 -7.83
CA PRO A 75 -1.72 8.66 -7.15
C PRO A 75 -0.88 7.42 -6.83
N LEU A 76 -1.34 6.64 -5.84
CA LEU A 76 -0.67 5.39 -5.44
C LEU A 76 -0.67 4.41 -6.63
N GLU A 77 0.48 3.81 -6.92
CA GLU A 77 0.60 2.82 -8.00
C GLU A 77 -0.29 1.60 -7.78
N ASP A 78 -0.30 1.09 -6.54
CA ASP A 78 -1.18 0.00 -6.14
C ASP A 78 -1.82 0.32 -4.78
N PRO A 79 -3.03 0.88 -4.79
CA PRO A 79 -3.76 1.21 -3.57
C PRO A 79 -4.01 0.00 -2.66
N TRP A 80 -4.13 -1.20 -3.20
CA TRP A 80 -4.41 -2.41 -2.43
C TRP A 80 -3.21 -2.88 -1.61
N VAL A 81 -2.00 -2.74 -2.18
CA VAL A 81 -0.74 -2.98 -1.47
C VAL A 81 -0.61 -2.02 -0.28
N VAL A 82 -0.89 -0.74 -0.52
CA VAL A 82 -0.85 0.29 0.53
C VAL A 82 -1.93 0.03 1.59
N ALA A 83 -3.15 -0.34 1.18
CA ALA A 83 -4.23 -0.70 2.12
C ALA A 83 -3.83 -1.87 3.01
N THR A 84 -3.25 -2.92 2.43
CA THR A 84 -2.78 -4.09 3.18
C THR A 84 -1.70 -3.71 4.18
N ALA A 85 -0.73 -2.88 3.80
CA ALA A 85 0.33 -2.43 4.71
C ALA A 85 -0.19 -1.56 5.88
N LEU A 86 -1.22 -0.74 5.64
CA LEU A 86 -1.73 0.20 6.63
C LEU A 86 -2.79 -0.37 7.57
N PHE A 87 -3.68 -1.19 7.03
CA PHE A 87 -4.92 -1.57 7.71
C PHE A 87 -4.97 -3.03 8.15
N SER A 88 -3.92 -3.82 7.89
CA SER A 88 -3.86 -5.22 8.33
C SER A 88 -4.14 -5.41 9.83
N PRO A 89 -4.87 -6.48 10.21
CA PRO A 89 -5.47 -7.50 9.36
C PRO A 89 -6.65 -6.92 8.55
N CYS A 90 -6.62 -7.07 7.24
CA CYS A 90 -7.67 -6.54 6.36
C CYS A 90 -7.78 -7.33 5.06
N TYR A 91 -8.86 -7.11 4.34
CA TYR A 91 -9.06 -7.59 2.98
C TYR A 91 -9.80 -6.54 2.14
N ILE A 92 -9.71 -6.68 0.83
CA ILE A 92 -10.45 -5.88 -0.13
C ILE A 92 -11.77 -6.59 -0.42
N GLY A 93 -12.88 -5.88 -0.32
CA GLY A 93 -14.21 -6.47 -0.48
C GLY A 93 -15.20 -5.55 -1.18
N GLY A 94 -16.47 -5.97 -1.23
CA GLY A 94 -17.58 -5.23 -1.82
C GLY A 94 -17.28 -4.79 -3.25
N TRP A 95 -17.59 -3.54 -3.59
CA TRP A 95 -17.42 -3.02 -4.96
C TRP A 95 -15.99 -3.09 -5.49
N SER A 96 -14.97 -2.94 -4.65
CA SER A 96 -13.57 -3.06 -5.11
C SER A 96 -13.22 -4.49 -5.53
N ALA A 97 -13.74 -5.48 -4.83
CA ALA A 97 -13.60 -6.87 -5.22
C ALA A 97 -14.48 -7.21 -6.43
N ALA A 98 -15.69 -6.64 -6.50
CA ALA A 98 -16.60 -6.83 -7.64
C ALA A 98 -15.98 -6.34 -8.95
N GLU A 99 -15.37 -5.16 -8.94
CA GLU A 99 -14.63 -4.62 -10.07
C GLU A 99 -13.47 -5.55 -10.48
N HIS A 100 -12.73 -6.07 -9.51
CA HIS A 100 -11.63 -7.00 -9.77
C HIS A 100 -12.08 -8.32 -10.42
N TRP A 101 -13.21 -8.85 -9.98
CA TRP A 101 -13.77 -10.10 -10.51
C TRP A 101 -14.61 -9.90 -11.78
N GLY A 102 -14.74 -8.67 -12.29
CA GLY A 102 -15.60 -8.38 -13.44
C GLY A 102 -17.08 -8.56 -13.18
N LEU A 103 -17.50 -8.44 -11.91
CA LEU A 103 -18.92 -8.54 -11.52
C LEU A 103 -19.70 -7.22 -11.70
N THR A 104 -19.02 -6.17 -12.10
CA THR A 104 -19.60 -4.84 -12.37
C THR A 104 -18.79 -4.13 -13.44
N GLU A 105 -19.45 -3.32 -14.24
CA GLU A 105 -18.84 -2.42 -15.23
C GLU A 105 -18.51 -1.05 -14.63
N GLN A 106 -18.93 -0.80 -13.39
CA GLN A 106 -18.66 0.47 -12.70
C GLN A 106 -17.21 0.55 -12.24
N ILE A 107 -16.57 1.69 -12.51
CA ILE A 107 -15.23 2.03 -12.02
C ILE A 107 -15.38 2.86 -10.75
N PHE A 108 -14.85 2.37 -9.64
CA PHE A 108 -14.93 3.04 -8.36
C PHE A 108 -13.66 3.85 -8.06
N ARG A 109 -13.85 5.11 -7.61
CA ARG A 109 -12.74 6.00 -7.25
C ARG A 109 -12.20 5.76 -5.84
N SER A 110 -12.79 4.83 -5.10
CA SER A 110 -12.40 4.52 -3.73
C SER A 110 -12.23 3.03 -3.54
N VAL A 111 -11.26 2.65 -2.70
CA VAL A 111 -11.01 1.25 -2.33
C VAL A 111 -11.77 0.93 -1.06
N LEU A 112 -12.62 -0.09 -1.09
CA LEU A 112 -13.26 -0.61 0.11
C LEU A 112 -12.35 -1.61 0.80
N VAL A 113 -11.93 -1.25 2.00
CA VAL A 113 -11.04 -2.05 2.85
C VAL A 113 -11.81 -2.49 4.09
N ILE A 114 -11.88 -3.79 4.29
CA ILE A 114 -12.54 -4.39 5.44
C ILE A 114 -11.46 -4.87 6.42
N THR A 115 -11.52 -4.42 7.66
CA THR A 115 -10.47 -4.66 8.66
C THR A 115 -11.07 -5.09 10.00
N THR A 116 -10.32 -5.87 10.78
CA THR A 116 -10.72 -6.21 12.15
C THR A 116 -10.39 -5.12 13.17
N LYS A 117 -9.62 -4.12 12.77
CA LYS A 117 -9.31 -2.96 13.61
C LYS A 117 -10.47 -1.96 13.56
N LYS A 118 -10.71 -1.26 14.69
CA LYS A 118 -11.65 -0.14 14.71
C LYS A 118 -10.96 1.12 14.14
N PRO A 119 -11.29 1.57 12.93
CA PRO A 119 -10.68 2.75 12.36
C PRO A 119 -11.23 4.01 13.06
N ARG A 120 -10.34 4.97 13.33
CA ARG A 120 -10.76 6.27 13.89
C ARG A 120 -11.65 7.08 12.93
N ARG A 121 -11.46 6.87 11.63
CA ARG A 121 -12.24 7.52 10.56
C ARG A 121 -12.59 6.46 9.51
N ARG A 122 -13.84 6.46 9.07
CA ARG A 122 -14.32 5.53 8.02
C ARG A 122 -13.76 5.84 6.63
N LYS A 123 -13.40 7.09 6.37
CA LYS A 123 -12.79 7.51 5.09
C LYS A 123 -11.41 8.07 5.34
N ARG A 124 -10.45 7.64 4.53
CA ARG A 124 -9.08 8.17 4.51
C ARG A 124 -8.66 8.43 3.08
N VAL A 125 -8.06 9.59 2.86
CA VAL A 125 -7.47 9.94 1.56
C VAL A 125 -5.96 9.98 1.73
N LEU A 126 -5.25 9.23 0.87
CA LEU A 126 -3.80 9.15 0.86
C LEU A 126 -3.32 9.27 -0.58
N LYS A 127 -2.50 10.27 -0.86
CA LYS A 127 -1.97 10.51 -2.22
C LYS A 127 -3.08 10.51 -3.29
N GLY A 128 -4.19 11.20 -3.05
CA GLY A 128 -5.31 11.27 -3.97
C GLY A 128 -6.20 10.01 -4.02
N THR A 129 -5.79 8.91 -3.42
CA THR A 129 -6.59 7.68 -3.36
C THR A 129 -7.48 7.69 -2.11
N SER A 130 -8.76 7.45 -2.30
CA SER A 130 -9.75 7.34 -1.22
C SER A 130 -9.90 5.89 -0.76
N PHE A 131 -9.78 5.66 0.54
CA PHE A 131 -10.03 4.38 1.19
C PHE A 131 -11.26 4.50 2.08
N ILE A 132 -12.22 3.59 1.89
CA ILE A 132 -13.38 3.43 2.76
C ILE A 132 -13.09 2.25 3.68
N LEU A 133 -13.11 2.49 4.99
CA LEU A 133 -12.78 1.49 6.00
C LEU A 133 -14.05 0.99 6.68
N ARG A 134 -14.28 -0.32 6.62
CA ARG A 134 -15.35 -1.01 7.33
C ARG A 134 -14.73 -1.94 8.38
N SER A 135 -15.20 -1.85 9.61
CA SER A 135 -14.76 -2.74 10.68
C SER A 135 -15.68 -3.95 10.79
N VAL A 136 -15.08 -5.12 10.94
CA VAL A 136 -15.79 -6.38 11.15
C VAL A 136 -15.14 -7.20 12.27
N GLY A 137 -15.86 -8.14 12.83
CA GLY A 137 -15.30 -9.08 13.78
C GLY A 137 -14.33 -10.06 13.10
N SER A 138 -13.41 -10.65 13.88
CA SER A 138 -12.41 -11.61 13.35
C SER A 138 -13.05 -12.83 12.68
N LYS A 139 -14.23 -13.25 13.13
CA LYS A 139 -14.99 -14.35 12.52
C LYS A 139 -15.44 -14.06 11.08
N ALA A 140 -15.46 -12.80 10.66
CA ALA A 140 -15.82 -12.40 9.30
C ALA A 140 -14.63 -12.49 8.30
N MET A 141 -13.46 -12.93 8.73
CA MET A 141 -12.27 -13.13 7.89
C MET A 141 -12.30 -14.50 7.18
N PHE A 142 -13.34 -14.76 6.38
CA PHE A 142 -13.50 -16.00 5.59
C PHE A 142 -13.90 -15.67 4.15
N GLY A 143 -13.92 -16.67 3.26
CA GLY A 143 -14.23 -16.47 1.85
C GLY A 143 -13.23 -15.53 1.17
N LEU A 144 -11.94 -15.66 1.53
CA LEU A 144 -10.89 -14.80 1.04
C LEU A 144 -10.00 -15.57 0.07
N LYS A 145 -9.65 -14.93 -1.04
CA LYS A 145 -8.64 -15.41 -1.97
C LYS A 145 -7.42 -14.50 -1.93
N PRO A 146 -6.21 -15.05 -1.78
CA PRO A 146 -4.99 -14.29 -1.93
C PRO A 146 -4.74 -14.02 -3.42
N ILE A 147 -4.53 -12.76 -3.75
CA ILE A 147 -4.06 -12.35 -5.08
C ILE A 147 -2.69 -11.69 -4.97
N TRP A 148 -1.88 -11.86 -5.99
CA TRP A 148 -0.58 -11.22 -6.05
C TRP A 148 -0.67 -9.85 -6.72
N ARG A 149 -0.18 -8.84 -6.03
CA ARG A 149 0.01 -7.48 -6.53
C ARG A 149 1.50 -7.16 -6.47
N GLY A 150 2.18 -7.33 -7.59
CA GLY A 150 3.64 -7.34 -7.58
C GLY A 150 4.17 -8.47 -6.69
N ARG A 151 4.89 -8.12 -5.64
CA ARG A 151 5.49 -9.08 -4.69
C ARG A 151 4.67 -9.25 -3.40
N MET A 152 3.54 -8.57 -3.25
CA MET A 152 2.69 -8.62 -2.06
C MET A 152 1.44 -9.45 -2.31
N ARG A 153 1.11 -10.30 -1.33
CA ARG A 153 -0.20 -10.99 -1.29
C ARG A 153 -1.23 -10.07 -0.65
N VAL A 154 -2.29 -9.79 -1.39
CA VAL A 154 -3.45 -9.04 -0.93
C VAL A 154 -4.61 -10.01 -0.78
N GLN A 155 -5.31 -9.95 0.35
CA GLN A 155 -6.53 -10.74 0.56
C GLN A 155 -7.72 -10.01 -0.06
N VAL A 156 -8.50 -10.72 -0.87
CA VAL A 156 -9.71 -10.22 -1.53
C VAL A 156 -10.83 -11.20 -1.27
N THR A 157 -12.08 -10.72 -1.11
CA THR A 157 -13.22 -11.63 -1.07
C THR A 157 -13.30 -12.44 -2.36
N ASP A 158 -13.62 -13.73 -2.26
CA ASP A 158 -13.89 -14.54 -3.44
C ASP A 158 -15.17 -14.04 -4.15
N PRO A 159 -15.46 -14.45 -5.41
CA PRO A 159 -16.61 -13.96 -6.15
C PRO A 159 -17.94 -14.18 -5.44
N ALA A 160 -18.16 -15.35 -4.80
CA ALA A 160 -19.39 -15.65 -4.10
C ALA A 160 -19.59 -14.74 -2.89
N ARG A 161 -18.55 -14.59 -2.06
CA ARG A 161 -18.56 -13.69 -0.91
C ARG A 161 -18.71 -12.23 -1.34
N THR A 162 -18.10 -11.84 -2.45
CA THR A 162 -18.20 -10.47 -2.99
C THR A 162 -19.67 -10.12 -3.30
N VAL A 163 -20.43 -11.02 -3.94
CA VAL A 163 -21.85 -10.81 -4.22
C VAL A 163 -22.64 -10.64 -2.92
N ILE A 164 -22.38 -11.48 -1.91
CA ILE A 164 -23.06 -11.38 -0.61
C ILE A 164 -22.73 -10.03 0.06
N ASP A 165 -21.48 -9.61 0.04
CA ASP A 165 -21.06 -8.34 0.65
C ASP A 165 -21.63 -7.10 -0.06
N MET A 166 -22.00 -7.21 -1.34
CA MET A 166 -22.66 -6.14 -2.10
C MET A 166 -24.15 -6.01 -1.79
N LEU A 167 -24.79 -7.08 -1.33
CA LEU A 167 -26.21 -7.11 -0.98
C LEU A 167 -26.48 -6.74 0.49
N SER A 168 -25.43 -6.54 1.30
CA SER A 168 -25.48 -6.23 2.73
C SER A 168 -25.16 -4.75 2.99
#